data_e34be4ec9f4dd63fb5907f075142733e
#
_entry.id   e34be4ec9f4dd63fb5907f075142733e
#
_cell.length_a   1.000
_cell.length_b   1.000
_cell.length_c   1.000
_cell.angle_alpha   90.00
_cell.angle_beta   90.00
_cell.angle_gamma   90.00
#
_symmetry.space_group_name_H-M   'P 1'
#
loop_
_entity.id
_entity.type
_entity.pdbx_description
1 polymer ?
#
loop_
_entity_poly.entity_id
_entity_poly.type
_entity_poly.pdbx_seq_one_letter_code
_entity_poly.pdbx_strand_id
1 'polypeptide(L)'
;MDLARRSNKVTKIEAHVVYKNDVFDLEFGTEPKLVHKPVYAGDPGPPVGAYAVAFLTSGGAQVEYMRLDDIEKCRAAGMADSPAWKNWWDQMAKKVVLKRASKMWPLAVEDQRSLDALVAYDNDVEVETRFATSHIDPPRSIASRVRGFKEIPELDLGVAPEEGTPND
;
A
#
# COMPACT_ATOMS: atom_id res chain seq x y z
N MET A 1 9.55 -2.46 5.58
CA MET A 1 9.29 -2.58 7.04
C MET A 1 10.54 -2.96 7.88
N ASP A 2 11.73 -2.55 7.46
CA ASP A 2 12.97 -2.86 8.20
C ASP A 2 13.32 -1.90 9.36
N LEU A 3 12.62 -0.79 9.48
CA LEU A 3 12.92 0.25 10.47
C LEU A 3 12.57 -0.15 11.91
N ALA A 4 11.50 -0.93 12.11
CA ALA A 4 11.12 -1.41 13.44
C ALA A 4 12.11 -2.44 14.01
N ARG A 5 12.93 -3.06 13.17
CA ARG A 5 13.96 -4.03 13.58
C ARG A 5 15.22 -3.39 14.16
N ARG A 6 15.45 -2.10 13.91
CA ARG A 6 16.65 -1.39 14.42
C ARG A 6 16.61 -1.17 15.93
N SER A 7 15.41 -1.02 16.53
CA SER A 7 15.28 -0.87 17.98
C SER A 7 15.58 -2.14 18.77
N ASN A 8 15.69 -3.29 18.09
CA ASN A 8 15.87 -4.62 18.67
C ASN A 8 14.80 -5.01 19.73
N LYS A 9 13.69 -4.24 19.82
CA LYS A 9 12.60 -4.48 20.79
C LYS A 9 11.36 -5.09 20.14
N VAL A 10 11.18 -4.91 18.83
CA VAL A 10 10.07 -5.42 18.06
C VAL A 10 10.60 -6.33 16.95
N THR A 11 10.07 -7.55 16.88
CA THR A 11 10.48 -8.55 15.88
C THR A 11 9.62 -8.48 14.62
N LYS A 12 8.30 -8.18 14.78
CA LYS A 12 7.34 -8.18 13.70
C LYS A 12 6.21 -7.22 14.00
N ILE A 13 5.72 -6.55 12.95
CA ILE A 13 4.53 -5.71 13.00
C ILE A 13 3.56 -6.17 11.91
N GLU A 14 2.30 -6.32 12.27
CA GLU A 14 1.21 -6.66 11.35
C GLU A 14 0.03 -5.73 11.56
N ALA A 15 -0.74 -5.49 10.50
CA ALA A 15 -2.02 -4.79 10.57
C ALA A 15 -3.03 -5.45 9.63
N HIS A 16 -4.24 -5.61 10.12
CA HIS A 16 -5.32 -6.27 9.40
C HIS A 16 -6.63 -5.52 9.58
N VAL A 17 -7.49 -5.60 8.57
CA VAL A 17 -8.89 -5.18 8.66
C VAL A 17 -9.70 -6.39 9.10
N VAL A 18 -10.70 -6.17 9.92
CA VAL A 18 -11.65 -7.17 10.40
C VAL A 18 -12.99 -6.91 9.72
N TYR A 19 -13.55 -7.94 9.12
CA TYR A 19 -14.84 -7.91 8.46
C TYR A 19 -15.91 -8.62 9.28
N LYS A 20 -17.18 -8.32 9.00
CA LYS A 20 -18.30 -8.79 9.77
C LYS A 20 -18.41 -10.32 9.85
N ASN A 21 -18.05 -11.00 8.77
CA ASN A 21 -18.18 -12.46 8.67
C ASN A 21 -16.90 -13.20 9.10
N ASP A 22 -15.83 -12.46 9.45
CA ASP A 22 -14.62 -13.05 10.03
C ASP A 22 -14.91 -13.59 11.44
N VAL A 23 -14.18 -14.63 11.81
CA VAL A 23 -14.11 -15.03 13.22
C VAL A 23 -13.06 -14.17 13.90
N PHE A 24 -13.51 -13.24 14.73
CA PHE A 24 -12.63 -12.32 15.43
C PHE A 24 -12.92 -12.32 16.92
N ASP A 25 -11.89 -12.58 17.73
CA ASP A 25 -11.96 -12.58 19.18
C ASP A 25 -10.72 -11.85 19.73
N LEU A 26 -10.95 -10.84 20.55
CA LEU A 26 -9.89 -10.01 21.13
C LEU A 26 -10.17 -9.79 22.60
N GLU A 27 -9.31 -10.34 23.44
CA GLU A 27 -9.32 -10.14 24.88
C GLU A 27 -8.15 -9.24 25.28
N PHE A 28 -8.46 -8.16 26.00
CA PHE A 28 -7.45 -7.30 26.61
C PHE A 28 -7.21 -7.70 28.06
N GLY A 29 -6.01 -7.55 28.52
CA GLY A 29 -5.61 -7.85 29.90
C GLY A 29 -4.10 -7.86 30.04
N THR A 30 -3.62 -8.51 31.08
CA THR A 30 -2.18 -8.71 31.30
C THR A 30 -1.53 -9.58 30.23
N GLU A 31 -2.32 -10.51 29.65
CA GLU A 31 -1.94 -11.36 28.53
C GLU A 31 -3.01 -11.22 27.44
N PRO A 32 -2.82 -10.29 26.49
CA PRO A 32 -3.78 -10.05 25.42
C PRO A 32 -3.83 -11.28 24.50
N LYS A 33 -5.05 -11.73 24.19
CA LYS A 33 -5.29 -12.84 23.27
C LYS A 33 -6.01 -12.33 22.04
N LEU A 34 -5.43 -12.59 20.88
CA LEU A 34 -5.99 -12.24 19.57
C LEU A 34 -6.16 -13.49 18.73
N VAL A 35 -7.38 -13.73 18.29
CA VAL A 35 -7.71 -14.75 17.28
C VAL A 35 -8.42 -14.07 16.13
N HIS A 36 -7.87 -14.19 14.94
CA HIS A 36 -8.48 -13.70 13.71
C HIS A 36 -8.41 -14.78 12.64
N LYS A 37 -9.57 -15.20 12.13
CA LYS A 37 -9.71 -16.13 11.01
C LYS A 37 -10.52 -15.46 9.93
N PRO A 38 -9.85 -14.84 8.95
CA PRO A 38 -10.52 -14.16 7.84
C PRO A 38 -11.30 -15.13 6.96
N VAL A 39 -12.39 -14.67 6.38
CA VAL A 39 -13.11 -15.38 5.33
C VAL A 39 -12.34 -15.25 4.02
N TYR A 40 -11.69 -16.36 3.59
CA TYR A 40 -10.92 -16.38 2.33
C TYR A 40 -11.78 -16.73 1.11
N ALA A 41 -12.91 -17.38 1.31
CA ALA A 41 -13.83 -17.77 0.25
C ALA A 41 -15.24 -17.30 0.58
N GLY A 42 -15.84 -16.54 -0.33
CA GLY A 42 -17.17 -15.96 -0.12
C GLY A 42 -17.12 -14.46 0.19
N ASP A 43 -18.23 -13.95 0.68
CA ASP A 43 -18.36 -12.53 1.05
C ASP A 43 -17.86 -12.30 2.48
N PRO A 44 -16.82 -11.51 2.70
CA PRO A 44 -16.35 -11.16 4.04
C PRO A 44 -17.33 -10.23 4.78
N GLY A 45 -18.28 -9.60 4.07
CA GLY A 45 -19.18 -8.60 4.61
C GLY A 45 -18.51 -7.22 4.77
N PRO A 46 -19.22 -6.25 5.37
CA PRO A 46 -18.66 -4.91 5.59
C PRO A 46 -17.55 -4.94 6.66
N PRO A 47 -16.59 -4.00 6.60
CA PRO A 47 -15.57 -3.86 7.62
C PRO A 47 -16.19 -3.45 8.96
N VAL A 48 -15.67 -3.97 10.06
CA VAL A 48 -16.10 -3.65 11.44
C VAL A 48 -15.02 -2.95 12.25
N GLY A 49 -13.77 -3.04 11.80
CA GLY A 49 -12.64 -2.41 12.43
C GLY A 49 -11.31 -2.81 11.81
N ALA A 50 -10.22 -2.38 12.43
CA ALA A 50 -8.87 -2.79 12.07
C ALA A 50 -8.02 -2.90 13.33
N TYR A 51 -7.00 -3.75 13.29
CA TYR A 51 -6.04 -3.89 14.38
C TYR A 51 -4.61 -3.87 13.87
N ALA A 52 -3.70 -3.50 14.76
CA ALA A 52 -2.27 -3.64 14.57
C ALA A 52 -1.67 -4.40 15.75
N VAL A 53 -0.70 -5.26 15.48
CA VAL A 53 0.01 -6.04 16.48
C VAL A 53 1.52 -5.92 16.28
N ALA A 54 2.22 -5.66 17.37
CA ALA A 54 3.68 -5.70 17.44
C ALA A 54 4.12 -6.86 18.32
N PHE A 55 4.94 -7.76 17.79
CA PHE A 55 5.57 -8.84 18.52
C PHE A 55 6.88 -8.36 19.13
N LEU A 56 7.02 -8.52 20.44
CA LEU A 56 8.19 -8.03 21.17
C LEU A 56 9.31 -9.08 21.22
N THR A 57 10.55 -8.63 21.18
CA THR A 57 11.73 -9.50 21.36
C THR A 57 11.81 -10.10 22.77
N SER A 58 11.26 -9.40 23.77
CA SER A 58 11.13 -9.89 25.14
C SER A 58 10.07 -10.97 25.33
N GLY A 59 9.34 -11.30 24.28
CA GLY A 59 8.15 -12.14 24.31
C GLY A 59 6.86 -11.33 24.48
N GLY A 60 5.74 -11.94 24.05
CA GLY A 60 4.44 -11.30 24.08
C GLY A 60 4.16 -10.42 22.87
N ALA A 61 2.98 -9.82 22.86
CA ALA A 61 2.53 -8.95 21.79
C ALA A 61 1.77 -7.74 22.35
N GLN A 62 1.86 -6.61 21.68
CA GLN A 62 1.04 -5.43 21.94
C GLN A 62 0.04 -5.27 20.79
N VAL A 63 -1.22 -5.23 21.14
CA VAL A 63 -2.34 -5.14 20.19
C VAL A 63 -3.04 -3.81 20.38
N GLU A 64 -3.30 -3.14 19.26
CA GLU A 64 -4.17 -1.97 19.21
C GLU A 64 -5.30 -2.26 18.23
N TYR A 65 -6.54 -2.06 18.67
CA TYR A 65 -7.75 -2.24 17.85
C TYR A 65 -8.51 -0.92 17.73
N MET A 66 -8.93 -0.62 16.52
CA MET A 66 -9.80 0.52 16.22
C MET A 66 -11.12 0.03 15.64
N ARG A 67 -12.22 0.50 16.21
CA ARG A 67 -13.56 0.26 15.66
C ARG A 67 -13.74 1.07 14.38
N LEU A 68 -14.65 0.62 13.53
CA LEU A 68 -14.99 1.31 12.29
C LEU A 68 -15.29 2.81 12.52
N ASP A 69 -16.10 3.12 13.55
CA ASP A 69 -16.47 4.50 13.88
C ASP A 69 -15.25 5.39 14.17
N ASP A 70 -14.23 4.83 14.83
CA ASP A 70 -13.02 5.59 15.17
C ASP A 70 -12.13 5.80 13.92
N ILE A 71 -12.10 4.83 13.03
CA ILE A 71 -11.42 4.94 11.73
C ILE A 71 -12.10 6.01 10.86
N GLU A 72 -13.44 6.00 10.80
CA GLU A 72 -14.21 7.01 10.05
C GLU A 72 -14.08 8.43 10.65
N LYS A 73 -13.96 8.58 11.97
CA LYS A 73 -13.61 9.86 12.60
C LYS A 73 -12.23 10.36 12.16
N CYS A 74 -11.24 9.46 12.11
CA CYS A 74 -9.90 9.81 11.61
C CYS A 74 -9.94 10.19 10.13
N ARG A 75 -10.73 9.48 9.32
CA ARG A 75 -10.97 9.81 7.92
C ARG A 75 -11.60 11.19 7.77
N ALA A 76 -12.65 11.50 8.55
CA ALA A 76 -13.35 12.78 8.52
C ALA A 76 -12.47 13.95 8.96
N ALA A 77 -11.55 13.72 9.91
CA ALA A 77 -10.60 14.74 10.40
C ALA A 77 -9.49 15.06 9.36
N GLY A 78 -9.28 14.17 8.39
CA GLY A 78 -8.31 14.34 7.32
C GLY A 78 -8.98 14.67 5.97
N MET A 79 -8.41 14.13 4.89
CA MET A 79 -8.96 14.26 3.54
C MET A 79 -9.96 13.12 3.24
N ALA A 80 -11.18 13.21 3.80
CA ALA A 80 -12.22 12.18 3.74
C ALA A 80 -12.56 11.72 2.30
N ASP A 81 -12.51 12.64 1.35
CA ASP A 81 -12.86 12.40 -0.06
C ASP A 81 -11.66 12.11 -0.94
N SER A 82 -10.49 11.83 -0.35
CA SER A 82 -9.30 11.49 -1.13
C SER A 82 -9.51 10.22 -1.97
N PRO A 83 -8.88 10.14 -3.15
CA PRO A 83 -8.90 8.92 -3.97
C PRO A 83 -8.40 7.69 -3.20
N ALA A 84 -7.45 7.86 -2.27
CA ALA A 84 -6.95 6.79 -1.43
C ALA A 84 -8.04 6.20 -0.54
N TRP A 85 -8.82 7.01 0.15
CA TRP A 85 -9.93 6.53 0.95
C TRP A 85 -11.05 5.90 0.12
N LYS A 86 -11.29 6.39 -1.10
CA LYS A 86 -12.32 5.84 -2.00
C LYS A 86 -11.92 4.50 -2.60
N ASN A 87 -10.65 4.37 -3.01
CA ASN A 87 -10.18 3.21 -3.77
C ASN A 87 -9.44 2.17 -2.92
N TRP A 88 -8.87 2.60 -1.77
CA TRP A 88 -7.96 1.79 -0.96
C TRP A 88 -8.29 1.88 0.53
N TRP A 89 -9.57 1.82 0.86
CA TRP A 89 -10.06 1.97 2.24
C TRP A 89 -9.31 1.07 3.22
N ASP A 90 -9.08 -0.20 2.87
CA ASP A 90 -8.39 -1.18 3.71
C ASP A 90 -6.96 -0.74 4.05
N GLN A 91 -6.23 -0.23 3.06
CA GLN A 91 -4.85 0.23 3.28
C GLN A 91 -4.83 1.48 4.16
N MET A 92 -5.79 2.37 3.96
CA MET A 92 -5.92 3.57 4.79
C MET A 92 -6.33 3.22 6.23
N ALA A 93 -7.23 2.27 6.43
CA ALA A 93 -7.60 1.75 7.75
C ALA A 93 -6.39 1.14 8.47
N LYS A 94 -5.60 0.29 7.79
CA LYS A 94 -4.35 -0.26 8.33
C LYS A 94 -3.35 0.83 8.70
N LYS A 95 -3.19 1.84 7.86
CA LYS A 95 -2.31 2.99 8.11
C LYS A 95 -2.70 3.76 9.36
N VAL A 96 -4.00 4.03 9.53
CA VAL A 96 -4.53 4.76 10.69
C VAL A 96 -4.28 3.99 11.98
N VAL A 97 -4.59 2.68 12.01
CA VAL A 97 -4.38 1.87 13.21
C VAL A 97 -2.90 1.70 13.53
N LEU A 98 -2.03 1.54 12.53
CA LEU A 98 -0.57 1.50 12.72
C LEU A 98 -0.03 2.78 13.32
N LYS A 99 -0.48 3.94 12.83
CA LYS A 99 -0.11 5.25 13.37
C LYS A 99 -0.54 5.43 14.83
N ARG A 100 -1.73 4.93 15.18
CA ARG A 100 -2.21 4.97 16.56
C ARG A 100 -1.39 4.02 17.44
N ALA A 101 -1.19 2.79 17.02
CA ALA A 101 -0.47 1.75 17.74
C ALA A 101 1.00 2.11 17.97
N SER A 102 1.67 2.71 17.00
CA SER A 102 3.09 3.06 17.08
C SER A 102 3.42 3.98 18.24
N LYS A 103 2.48 4.82 18.68
CA LYS A 103 2.64 5.71 19.83
C LYS A 103 2.75 4.97 21.17
N MET A 104 2.25 3.74 21.22
CA MET A 104 2.25 2.91 22.44
C MET A 104 3.36 1.85 22.42
N TRP A 105 3.97 1.61 21.25
CA TRP A 105 5.01 0.60 21.12
C TRP A 105 6.36 1.08 21.68
N PRO A 106 7.17 0.19 22.24
CA PRO A 106 8.49 0.51 22.76
C PRO A 106 9.52 0.69 21.64
N LEU A 107 9.23 1.57 20.70
CA LEU A 107 10.11 1.91 19.59
C LEU A 107 11.17 2.91 20.08
N ALA A 108 12.37 2.85 19.49
CA ALA A 108 13.33 3.94 19.64
C ALA A 108 12.77 5.23 19.04
N VAL A 109 13.18 6.38 19.57
CA VAL A 109 12.69 7.70 19.10
C VAL A 109 12.96 7.89 17.60
N GLU A 110 14.07 7.37 17.11
CA GLU A 110 14.44 7.42 15.69
C GLU A 110 13.52 6.54 14.81
N ASP A 111 13.15 5.36 15.32
CA ASP A 111 12.22 4.46 14.63
C ASP A 111 10.80 5.03 14.62
N GLN A 112 10.40 5.69 15.71
CA GLN A 112 9.12 6.41 15.79
C GLN A 112 9.05 7.51 14.73
N ARG A 113 10.08 8.35 14.65
CA ARG A 113 10.18 9.40 13.63
C ARG A 113 10.17 8.85 12.21
N SER A 114 10.82 7.72 12.00
CA SER A 114 10.86 7.06 10.69
C SER A 114 9.51 6.50 10.30
N LEU A 115 8.75 5.93 11.24
CA LEU A 115 7.36 5.49 10.99
C LEU A 115 6.44 6.67 10.70
N ASP A 116 6.56 7.74 11.48
CA ASP A 116 5.78 8.96 11.27
C ASP A 116 6.11 9.59 9.90
N ALA A 117 7.37 9.60 9.50
CA ALA A 117 7.82 10.08 8.19
C ALA A 117 7.29 9.21 7.04
N LEU A 118 7.32 7.88 7.17
CA LEU A 118 6.74 6.99 6.15
C LEU A 118 5.24 7.20 5.98
N VAL A 119 4.52 7.36 7.10
CA VAL A 119 3.09 7.65 7.08
C VAL A 119 2.79 9.03 6.48
N ALA A 120 3.66 10.02 6.72
CA ALA A 120 3.54 11.36 6.13
C ALA A 120 3.85 11.36 4.64
N TYR A 121 4.93 10.68 4.23
CA TYR A 121 5.36 10.58 2.83
C TYR A 121 4.26 10.04 1.90
N ASP A 122 3.53 9.01 2.33
CA ASP A 122 2.39 8.49 1.56
C ASP A 122 1.29 9.55 1.37
N ASN A 123 1.10 10.46 2.33
CA ASN A 123 0.14 11.56 2.18
C ASN A 123 0.64 12.62 1.17
N ASP A 124 1.94 12.93 1.18
CA ASP A 124 2.56 13.92 0.28
C ASP A 124 2.58 13.43 -1.16
N VAL A 125 2.88 12.15 -1.39
CA VAL A 125 2.82 11.52 -2.73
C VAL A 125 1.39 11.58 -3.31
N GLU A 126 0.36 11.40 -2.47
CA GLU A 126 -1.03 11.57 -2.91
C GLU A 126 -1.35 13.02 -3.31
N VAL A 127 -0.78 13.99 -2.60
CA VAL A 127 -0.94 15.42 -2.92
C VAL A 127 -0.22 15.75 -4.23
N GLU A 128 1.02 15.32 -4.41
CA GLU A 128 1.77 15.56 -5.65
C GLU A 128 1.11 14.91 -6.88
N THR A 129 0.57 13.69 -6.73
CA THR A 129 -0.16 13.04 -7.83
C THR A 129 -1.42 13.82 -8.22
N ARG A 130 -2.06 14.49 -7.27
CA ARG A 130 -3.21 15.36 -7.55
C ARG A 130 -2.82 16.62 -8.31
N PHE A 131 -1.69 17.25 -7.94
CA PHE A 131 -1.19 18.40 -8.67
C PHE A 131 -0.72 18.03 -10.08
N ALA A 132 -0.08 16.86 -10.23
CA ALA A 132 0.33 16.34 -11.53
C ALA A 132 -0.86 16.03 -12.45
N THR A 133 -1.95 15.48 -11.93
CA THR A 133 -3.17 15.17 -12.71
C THR A 133 -4.01 16.41 -13.02
N SER A 134 -3.96 17.46 -12.20
CA SER A 134 -4.70 18.70 -12.45
C SER A 134 -4.04 19.60 -13.51
N HIS A 135 -2.77 19.35 -13.86
CA HIS A 135 -1.99 20.09 -14.84
C HIS A 135 -1.59 19.26 -16.06
N ILE A 136 -2.22 18.11 -16.30
CA ILE A 136 -2.05 17.39 -17.56
C ILE A 136 -2.91 18.09 -18.59
N ASP A 137 -2.28 19.03 -19.33
CA ASP A 137 -2.74 19.35 -20.66
C ASP A 137 -2.93 18.04 -21.44
N PRO A 138 -4.02 17.90 -22.24
CA PRO A 138 -4.21 16.69 -23.02
C PRO A 138 -2.95 16.43 -23.84
N PRO A 139 -2.50 15.17 -23.96
CA PRO A 139 -1.24 14.86 -24.62
C PRO A 139 -1.27 15.45 -26.01
N ARG A 140 -0.42 16.44 -26.25
CA ARG A 140 -0.17 16.95 -27.60
C ARG A 140 0.18 15.73 -28.44
N SER A 141 -0.64 15.47 -29.46
CA SER A 141 -0.55 14.33 -30.35
C SER A 141 0.92 14.05 -30.70
N ILE A 142 1.32 12.79 -30.62
CA ILE A 142 2.67 12.29 -30.92
C ILE A 142 3.13 12.72 -32.34
N ALA A 143 2.21 13.12 -33.21
CA ALA A 143 2.44 13.63 -34.54
C ALA A 143 3.35 14.87 -34.62
N SER A 144 3.53 15.64 -33.52
CA SER A 144 4.41 16.81 -33.52
C SER A 144 5.88 16.54 -33.19
N ARG A 145 6.21 15.34 -32.71
CA ARG A 145 7.58 14.95 -32.34
C ARG A 145 8.37 14.22 -33.43
N VAL A 146 7.73 13.87 -34.56
CA VAL A 146 8.37 13.09 -35.64
C VAL A 146 9.01 13.98 -36.71
N ARG A 147 9.02 15.31 -36.59
CA ARG A 147 9.67 16.20 -37.56
C ARG A 147 11.18 16.36 -37.35
N GLY A 148 11.90 15.31 -37.09
CA GLY A 148 13.34 15.39 -36.89
C GLY A 148 14.11 14.12 -37.22
N PHE A 149 13.47 13.09 -37.68
CA PHE A 149 14.16 11.90 -38.15
C PHE A 149 14.53 12.10 -39.62
N LYS A 150 15.82 12.27 -39.88
CA LYS A 150 16.39 12.12 -41.21
C LYS A 150 16.09 10.70 -41.69
N GLU A 151 15.64 10.61 -42.95
CA GLU A 151 15.43 9.34 -43.65
C GLU A 151 16.69 8.48 -43.54
N ILE A 152 16.53 7.26 -43.08
CA ILE A 152 17.54 6.23 -43.10
C ILE A 152 17.56 5.72 -44.54
N PRO A 153 18.72 5.68 -45.26
CA PRO A 153 18.77 5.18 -46.60
C PRO A 153 18.40 3.69 -46.59
N GLU A 154 17.54 3.31 -47.54
CA GLU A 154 17.04 1.98 -47.78
C GLU A 154 18.23 1.03 -48.03
N LEU A 155 18.41 0.03 -47.17
CA LEU A 155 19.39 -1.02 -47.35
C LEU A 155 18.87 -1.97 -48.46
N ASP A 156 19.50 -1.90 -49.60
CA ASP A 156 19.33 -2.82 -50.72
C ASP A 156 19.70 -4.25 -50.29
N LEU A 157 18.69 -5.04 -49.93
CA LEU A 157 18.82 -6.47 -49.71
C LEU A 157 18.73 -7.16 -51.04
N GLY A 158 19.88 -7.31 -51.72
CA GLY A 158 20.01 -8.08 -52.93
C GLY A 158 19.40 -9.50 -52.78
N VAL A 159 18.30 -9.72 -53.49
CA VAL A 159 17.68 -11.02 -53.66
C VAL A 159 18.54 -11.86 -54.56
N ALA A 160 19.16 -12.94 -54.05
CA ALA A 160 19.84 -13.94 -54.81
C ALA A 160 18.82 -14.77 -55.63
N PRO A 161 19.11 -15.12 -56.91
CA PRO A 161 18.18 -15.90 -57.72
C PRO A 161 18.15 -17.38 -57.28
N GLU A 162 16.94 -17.91 -57.17
CA GLU A 162 16.71 -19.36 -56.98
C GLU A 162 17.22 -20.17 -58.14
N GLU A 163 18.18 -21.05 -57.88
CA GLU A 163 18.57 -22.11 -58.84
C GLU A 163 17.53 -23.22 -58.81
N GLY A 164 17.05 -23.54 -60.03
CA GLY A 164 16.04 -24.54 -60.24
C GLY A 164 16.56 -25.96 -60.00
N THR A 165 15.70 -26.80 -59.47
CA THR A 165 15.85 -28.22 -59.36
C THR A 165 15.50 -28.89 -60.69
N PRO A 166 16.34 -29.81 -61.25
CA PRO A 166 15.92 -30.65 -62.33
C PRO A 166 15.15 -31.87 -61.81
N ASN A 167 14.05 -32.17 -62.46
CA ASN A 167 13.37 -33.46 -62.42
C ASN A 167 14.27 -34.56 -62.93
N ASP A 168 14.32 -35.72 -62.24
CA ASP A 168 14.20 -37.08 -62.75
C ASP A 168 13.71 -38.00 -61.62
#